data_e10b093bee0288fbaa5db348fafc4fad
#
_entry.id   e10b093bee0288fbaa5db348fafc4fad
#
_cell.length_a   1.000
_cell.length_b   1.000
_cell.length_c   1.000
_cell.angle_alpha   90.00
_cell.angle_beta   90.00
_cell.angle_gamma   90.00
#
_symmetry.space_group_name_H-M   'P 1'
#
loop_
_entity.id
_entity.type
_entity.pdbx_description
1 polymer ?
#
loop_
_entity_poly.entity_id
_entity_poly.type
_entity_poly.pdbx_seq_one_letter_code
_entity_poly.pdbx_strand_id
1 'polypeptide(L)' 'MTVISDVKQTMAGLKTVQASFETFSLSTDNQQAKKLYEDAAQQTKTIIDSFSPRIDQILKEEPQYKQQ' A
#
# COMPACT_ATOMS: atom_id res chain seq x y z
N MET A 1 20.65 -8.05 1.55
CA MET A 1 19.27 -7.70 1.41
C MET A 1 18.40 -8.43 2.41
N THR A 2 17.36 -7.79 2.90
CA THR A 2 16.57 -8.35 3.96
C THR A 2 15.10 -8.41 3.60
N VAL A 3 14.38 -9.31 4.26
CA VAL A 3 12.95 -9.46 4.06
C VAL A 3 12.23 -8.16 4.40
N ILE A 4 12.61 -7.50 5.49
CA ILE A 4 11.92 -6.28 5.91
C ILE A 4 12.15 -5.14 4.91
N SER A 5 13.32 -5.09 4.29
CA SER A 5 13.59 -4.08 3.27
C SER A 5 12.69 -4.30 2.05
N ASP A 6 12.52 -5.54 1.63
CA ASP A 6 11.64 -5.88 0.52
C ASP A 6 10.18 -5.56 0.84
N VAL A 7 9.76 -5.83 2.07
CA VAL A 7 8.39 -5.55 2.51
C VAL A 7 8.12 -4.05 2.49
N LYS A 8 9.06 -3.25 3.00
CA LYS A 8 8.90 -1.79 3.00
C LYS A 8 8.81 -1.25 1.58
N GLN A 9 9.62 -1.77 0.67
CA GLN A 9 9.60 -1.35 -0.72
C GLN A 9 8.27 -1.70 -1.37
N THR A 10 7.75 -2.89 -1.09
CA THR A 10 6.46 -3.31 -1.59
C THR A 10 5.34 -2.42 -1.06
N MET A 11 5.39 -2.06 0.22
CA MET A 11 4.38 -1.16 0.80
C MET A 11 4.40 0.20 0.15
N ALA A 12 5.60 0.72 -0.15
CA ALA A 12 5.70 2.00 -0.88
C ALA A 12 5.07 1.88 -2.26
N GLY A 13 5.26 0.75 -2.93
CA GLY A 13 4.63 0.50 -4.22
C GLY A 13 3.11 0.46 -4.13
N LEU A 14 2.57 -0.16 -3.08
CA LEU A 14 1.13 -0.21 -2.86
C LEU A 14 0.56 1.19 -2.64
N LYS A 15 1.25 2.03 -1.89
CA LYS A 15 0.81 3.41 -1.68
C LYS A 15 0.79 4.19 -2.99
N THR A 16 1.77 3.95 -3.85
CA THR A 16 1.79 4.55 -5.18
C THR A 16 0.60 4.08 -6.00
N VAL A 17 0.27 2.81 -5.95
CA VAL A 17 -0.88 2.25 -6.66
C VAL A 17 -2.17 2.88 -6.15
N GLN A 18 -2.33 3.01 -4.84
CA GLN A 18 -3.51 3.65 -4.26
C GLN A 18 -3.64 5.09 -4.77
N ALA A 19 -2.56 5.85 -4.74
CA ALA A 19 -2.58 7.23 -5.20
C ALA A 19 -2.93 7.32 -6.69
N SER A 20 -2.44 6.38 -7.49
CA SER A 20 -2.75 6.35 -8.92
C SER A 20 -4.23 6.12 -9.16
N PHE A 21 -4.84 5.18 -8.43
CA PHE A 21 -6.28 4.94 -8.56
C PHE A 21 -7.09 6.15 -8.14
N GLU A 22 -6.68 6.83 -7.06
CA GLU A 22 -7.37 8.05 -6.63
C GLU A 22 -7.28 9.13 -7.70
N THR A 23 -6.11 9.29 -8.31
CA THR A 23 -5.93 10.26 -9.39
C THR A 23 -6.80 9.91 -10.60
N PHE A 24 -6.84 8.64 -10.98
CA PHE A 24 -7.66 8.20 -12.11
C PHE A 24 -9.14 8.44 -11.85
N SER A 25 -9.60 8.22 -10.61
CA SER A 25 -11.00 8.44 -10.28
C SER A 25 -11.38 9.90 -10.42
N LEU A 26 -10.44 10.81 -10.15
CA LEU A 26 -10.70 12.25 -10.26
C LEU A 26 -10.67 12.72 -11.71
N SER A 27 -9.91 12.05 -12.58
CA SER A 27 -9.70 12.53 -13.93
C SER A 27 -10.64 11.90 -14.96
N THR A 28 -11.34 10.82 -14.62
CA THR A 28 -12.23 10.17 -15.57
C THR A 28 -13.61 10.81 -15.56
N ASP A 29 -14.21 10.92 -16.76
CA ASP A 29 -15.58 11.40 -16.90
C ASP A 29 -16.61 10.27 -16.87
N ASN A 30 -16.15 9.03 -16.96
CA ASN A 30 -17.03 7.88 -16.97
C ASN A 30 -17.37 7.47 -15.54
N GLN A 31 -18.66 7.50 -15.21
CA GLN A 31 -19.09 7.23 -13.83
C GLN A 31 -18.78 5.81 -13.37
N GLN A 32 -18.91 4.85 -14.27
CA GLN A 32 -18.60 3.46 -13.92
C GLN A 32 -17.12 3.28 -13.68
N ALA A 33 -16.28 3.88 -14.51
CA ALA A 33 -14.83 3.82 -14.32
C ALA A 33 -14.42 4.56 -13.05
N LYS A 34 -15.05 5.69 -12.76
CA LYS A 34 -14.77 6.44 -11.55
C LYS A 34 -15.01 5.59 -10.31
N LYS A 35 -16.16 4.92 -10.26
CA LYS A 35 -16.48 4.06 -9.14
C LYS A 35 -15.50 2.90 -9.03
N LEU A 36 -15.13 2.31 -10.17
CA LEU A 36 -14.16 1.22 -10.19
C LEU A 36 -12.84 1.66 -9.60
N TYR A 37 -12.33 2.83 -10.00
CA TYR A 37 -11.07 3.34 -9.48
C TYR A 37 -11.16 3.68 -8.00
N GLU A 38 -12.29 4.25 -7.56
CA GLU A 38 -12.49 4.54 -6.13
C GLU A 38 -12.49 3.26 -5.31
N ASP A 39 -13.18 2.23 -5.79
CA ASP A 39 -13.22 0.95 -5.10
C ASP A 39 -11.83 0.31 -5.06
N ALA A 40 -11.08 0.40 -6.17
CA ALA A 40 -9.72 -0.14 -6.21
C ALA A 40 -8.81 0.58 -5.24
N ALA A 41 -8.91 1.90 -5.13
CA ALA A 41 -8.13 2.67 -4.18
C ALA A 41 -8.47 2.27 -2.75
N GLN A 42 -9.75 2.08 -2.45
CA GLN A 42 -10.18 1.69 -1.11
C GLN A 42 -9.68 0.31 -0.75
N GLN A 43 -9.75 -0.64 -1.68
CA GLN A 43 -9.26 -1.99 -1.43
C GLN A 43 -7.75 -2.00 -1.22
N THR A 44 -7.03 -1.20 -2.00
CA THR A 44 -5.58 -1.08 -1.84
C THR A 44 -5.25 -0.51 -0.47
N LYS A 45 -5.99 0.53 -0.03
CA LYS A 45 -5.80 1.11 1.29
C LYS A 45 -6.03 0.07 2.38
N THR A 46 -7.06 -0.76 2.23
CA THR A 46 -7.35 -1.81 3.21
C THR A 46 -6.19 -2.78 3.31
N ILE A 47 -5.60 -3.16 2.18
CA ILE A 47 -4.45 -4.05 2.17
C ILE A 47 -3.27 -3.40 2.91
N ILE A 48 -2.99 -2.13 2.62
CA ILE A 48 -1.91 -1.40 3.27
C ILE A 48 -2.12 -1.37 4.79
N ASP A 49 -3.33 -1.04 5.20
CA ASP A 49 -3.67 -0.91 6.61
C ASP A 49 -3.55 -2.24 7.35
N SER A 50 -3.85 -3.34 6.67
CA SER A 50 -3.75 -4.66 7.30
C SER A 50 -2.31 -5.13 7.45
N PHE A 51 -1.40 -4.65 6.60
CA PHE A 51 0.01 -5.02 6.69
C PHE A 51 0.81 -4.16 7.66
N SER A 52 0.41 -2.92 7.88
CA SER A 52 1.20 -1.99 8.68
C SER A 52 1.46 -2.49 10.11
N PRO A 53 0.45 -2.98 10.85
CA PRO A 53 0.73 -3.50 12.19
C PRO A 53 1.64 -4.72 12.17
N ARG A 54 1.53 -5.53 11.12
CA ARG A 54 2.37 -6.71 11.01
C ARG A 54 3.83 -6.34 10.81
N ILE A 55 4.08 -5.31 10.00
CA ILE A 55 5.44 -4.83 9.79
C ILE A 55 6.01 -4.29 11.09
N ASP A 56 5.22 -3.52 11.83
CA ASP A 56 5.65 -2.98 13.13
C ASP A 56 5.99 -4.12 14.09
N GLN A 57 5.20 -5.17 14.07
CA GLN A 57 5.45 -6.34 14.93
C GLN A 57 6.77 -7.01 14.56
N ILE A 58 7.04 -7.18 13.28
CA ILE A 58 8.29 -7.78 12.82
C ILE A 58 9.47 -6.95 13.28
N LEU A 59 9.38 -5.61 13.14
CA LEU A 59 10.47 -4.72 13.54
C LEU A 59 10.73 -4.79 15.04
N LYS A 60 9.69 -5.01 15.85
CA LYS A 60 9.86 -5.15 17.29
C LYS A 60 10.51 -6.48 17.67
N GLU A 61 10.08 -7.56 17.01
CA GLU A 61 10.53 -8.91 17.37
C GLU A 61 11.90 -9.22 16.80
N GLU A 62 12.27 -8.57 15.71
CA GLU A 62 13.50 -8.85 14.98
C GLU A 62 14.30 -7.56 14.81
N PRO A 63 14.87 -7.03 15.91
CA PRO A 63 15.57 -5.75 15.85
C PRO A 63 16.72 -5.71 14.85
N GLN A 64 17.32 -6.84 14.55
CA GLN A 64 18.42 -6.89 13.61
C GLN A 64 18.01 -6.44 12.21
N TYR A 65 16.73 -6.54 11.87
CA TYR A 65 16.23 -6.07 10.58
C TYR A 65 16.32 -4.56 10.44
N LYS A 66 16.32 -3.84 11.55
CA LYS A 66 16.39 -2.37 11.52
C LYS A 66 17.72 -1.86 11.03
N GLN A 67 18.74 -2.68 11.10
CA GLN A 67 20.11 -2.30 10.79
C GLN A 67 20.42 -2.46 9.30
N GLN A 68 19.48 -2.90 8.52
CA GLN A 68 19.74 -3.25 7.13
C GLN A 68 18.98 -2.39 6.15
#